data_ec73dec80350a0f484e563e228453592
#
_entry.id   ec73dec80350a0f484e563e228453592
#
_cell.length_a   1.000
_cell.length_b   1.000
_cell.length_c   1.000
_cell.angle_alpha   90.00
_cell.angle_beta   90.00
_cell.angle_gamma   90.00
#
_symmetry.space_group_name_H-M   'P 1'
#
loop_
_entity.id
_entity.type
_entity.pdbx_description
1 polymer ?
#
loop_
_entity_poly.entity_id
_entity_poly.type
_entity_poly.pdbx_seq_one_letter_code
_entity_poly.pdbx_strand_id
1 'polypeptide(L)'
;GRGPDDRQNGRMASPLRTGAGAGSKTNRTRLPAAVAAVAIVGAGLGLRAVAAGDVAKYGGDALYTLLIFALVLLAAPRTATWKAGALALAVSWGVEFSQLSGLPAELSQRSTAARLILGSTFNAPDLFWYAVGALTGWLAVAPRRAGRPTARRDH
;
A
#
# COMPACT_ATOMS: atom_id res chain seq x y z
N GLY A 1 32.24 -58.29 41.58
CA GLY A 1 30.92 -57.79 41.31
C GLY A 1 30.99 -56.52 40.48
N ARG A 2 30.61 -56.63 39.22
CA ARG A 2 30.47 -55.45 38.37
C ARG A 2 29.03 -54.98 38.47
N GLY A 3 28.83 -53.70 38.89
CA GLY A 3 27.55 -53.04 38.86
C GLY A 3 27.20 -52.56 37.46
N PRO A 4 25.91 -52.50 37.10
CA PRO A 4 25.49 -52.10 35.79
C PRO A 4 25.43 -50.58 35.62
N ASP A 5 25.79 -50.21 34.43
CA ASP A 5 25.91 -48.92 33.80
C ASP A 5 24.55 -48.20 33.74
N ASP A 6 24.37 -47.15 34.51
CA ASP A 6 23.23 -46.22 34.45
C ASP A 6 23.49 -45.21 33.33
N ARG A 7 23.17 -45.57 32.10
CA ARG A 7 23.06 -44.61 30.99
C ARG A 7 21.76 -43.84 31.13
N GLN A 8 21.79 -42.79 31.91
CA GLN A 8 20.72 -41.81 31.94
C GLN A 8 20.61 -41.09 30.57
N ASN A 9 19.58 -41.50 29.89
CA ASN A 9 19.13 -40.99 28.60
C ASN A 9 18.57 -39.55 28.83
N GLY A 10 19.47 -38.56 28.82
CA GLY A 10 19.12 -37.15 28.85
C GLY A 10 18.44 -36.73 27.54
N ARG A 11 17.14 -37.02 27.42
CA ARG A 11 16.32 -36.36 26.40
C ARG A 11 16.30 -34.85 26.71
N MET A 12 17.18 -34.11 26.05
CA MET A 12 17.07 -32.68 25.93
C MET A 12 15.72 -32.37 25.24
N ALA A 13 14.75 -31.92 26.04
CA ALA A 13 13.56 -31.30 25.55
C ALA A 13 13.97 -30.01 24.82
N SER A 14 13.86 -30.00 23.52
CA SER A 14 14.00 -28.80 22.71
C SER A 14 12.97 -27.77 23.19
N PRO A 15 13.36 -26.54 23.54
CA PRO A 15 12.41 -25.53 23.89
C PRO A 15 11.57 -25.22 22.65
N LEU A 16 10.26 -25.36 22.80
CA LEU A 16 9.26 -24.93 21.82
C LEU A 16 9.55 -23.48 21.44
N ARG A 17 10.04 -23.27 20.25
CA ARG A 17 10.22 -21.95 19.65
C ARG A 17 8.83 -21.37 19.44
N THR A 18 8.36 -20.66 20.46
CA THR A 18 7.12 -19.89 20.41
C THR A 18 7.22 -18.87 19.26
N GLY A 19 6.36 -19.01 18.27
CA GLY A 19 6.33 -18.20 17.06
C GLY A 19 5.89 -16.75 17.28
N ALA A 20 6.50 -16.02 18.20
CA ALA A 20 6.18 -14.63 18.53
C ALA A 20 6.70 -13.59 17.51
N GLY A 21 7.44 -14.01 16.48
CA GLY A 21 8.11 -13.08 15.56
C GLY A 21 7.28 -12.61 14.36
N ALA A 22 6.23 -13.34 13.98
CA ALA A 22 5.48 -13.03 12.75
C ALA A 22 4.46 -11.88 12.91
N GLY A 23 3.87 -11.72 14.09
CA GLY A 23 2.89 -10.67 14.38
C GLY A 23 3.50 -9.25 14.44
N SER A 24 4.72 -9.15 14.95
CA SER A 24 5.38 -7.85 15.15
C SER A 24 5.74 -7.13 13.85
N LYS A 25 6.17 -7.86 12.82
CA LYS A 25 6.55 -7.27 11.51
C LYS A 25 5.33 -6.80 10.72
N THR A 26 4.20 -7.48 10.85
CA THR A 26 2.94 -7.14 10.16
C THR A 26 2.33 -5.85 10.72
N ASN A 27 2.38 -5.65 12.04
CA ASN A 27 1.89 -4.44 12.68
C ASN A 27 2.76 -3.20 12.38
N ARG A 28 4.06 -3.38 12.16
CA ARG A 28 4.98 -2.28 11.80
C ARG A 28 4.66 -1.63 10.46
N THR A 29 4.05 -2.36 9.52
CA THR A 29 3.69 -1.83 8.20
C THR A 29 2.26 -1.27 8.18
N ARG A 30 1.36 -1.86 8.98
CA ARG A 30 -0.07 -1.46 9.00
C ARG A 30 -0.28 -0.07 9.60
N LEU A 31 0.39 0.26 10.69
CA LEU A 31 0.22 1.57 11.33
C LEU A 31 0.64 2.72 10.41
N PRO A 32 1.86 2.74 9.81
CA PRO A 32 2.22 3.78 8.87
C PRO A 32 1.31 3.83 7.63
N ALA A 33 0.82 2.69 7.14
CA ALA A 33 -0.13 2.65 6.03
C ALA A 33 -1.49 3.26 6.41
N ALA A 34 -1.98 3.00 7.62
CA ALA A 34 -3.22 3.60 8.12
C ALA A 34 -3.07 5.12 8.30
N VAL A 35 -1.96 5.56 8.92
CA VAL A 35 -1.66 7.00 9.07
C VAL A 35 -1.55 7.69 7.71
N ALA A 36 -0.87 7.05 6.74
CA ALA A 36 -0.77 7.56 5.39
C ALA A 36 -2.15 7.68 4.73
N ALA A 37 -3.01 6.67 4.86
CA ALA A 37 -4.37 6.70 4.30
C ALA A 37 -5.18 7.87 4.87
N VAL A 38 -5.16 8.08 6.19
CA VAL A 38 -5.85 9.21 6.83
C VAL A 38 -5.27 10.56 6.36
N ALA A 39 -3.94 10.68 6.29
CA ALA A 39 -3.29 11.90 5.82
C ALA A 39 -3.63 12.20 4.34
N ILE A 40 -3.71 11.18 3.48
CA ILE A 40 -4.07 11.33 2.08
C ILE A 40 -5.53 11.78 1.93
N VAL A 41 -6.45 11.21 2.71
CA VAL A 41 -7.86 11.66 2.73
C VAL A 41 -7.94 13.12 3.18
N GLY A 42 -7.24 13.48 4.25
CA GLY A 42 -7.15 14.86 4.72
C GLY A 42 -6.59 15.83 3.67
N ALA A 43 -5.51 15.42 2.97
CA ALA A 43 -4.91 16.17 1.88
C ALA A 43 -5.89 16.35 0.70
N GLY A 44 -6.62 15.31 0.33
CA GLY A 44 -7.62 15.36 -0.74
C GLY A 44 -8.79 16.31 -0.42
N LEU A 45 -9.30 16.23 0.81
CA LEU A 45 -10.35 17.13 1.27
C LEU A 45 -9.85 18.58 1.36
N GLY A 46 -8.64 18.80 1.90
CA GLY A 46 -8.00 20.10 1.97
C GLY A 46 -7.75 20.70 0.58
N LEU A 47 -7.25 19.90 -0.36
CA LEU A 47 -7.03 20.32 -1.73
C LEU A 47 -8.35 20.80 -2.38
N ARG A 48 -9.45 20.07 -2.17
CA ARG A 48 -10.77 20.45 -2.66
C ARG A 48 -11.33 21.72 -2.01
N ALA A 49 -10.92 21.99 -0.79
CA ALA A 49 -11.37 23.20 -0.07
C ALA A 49 -10.65 24.47 -0.53
N VAL A 50 -9.38 24.38 -0.97
CA VAL A 50 -8.53 25.54 -1.25
C VAL A 50 -8.17 25.70 -2.74
N ALA A 51 -8.32 24.65 -3.55
CA ALA A 51 -8.01 24.65 -4.97
C ALA A 51 -9.27 24.44 -5.81
N ALA A 52 -9.22 24.91 -7.05
CA ALA A 52 -10.27 24.74 -8.05
C ALA A 52 -9.66 24.29 -9.40
N GLY A 53 -10.53 23.92 -10.35
CA GLY A 53 -10.12 23.53 -11.69
C GLY A 53 -9.18 22.33 -11.74
N ASP A 54 -8.20 22.40 -12.62
CA ASP A 54 -7.29 21.29 -12.92
C ASP A 54 -6.42 20.86 -11.74
N VAL A 55 -6.02 21.80 -10.88
CA VAL A 55 -5.21 21.49 -9.69
C VAL A 55 -5.98 20.60 -8.72
N ALA A 56 -7.25 20.97 -8.43
CA ALA A 56 -8.10 20.17 -7.55
C ALA A 56 -8.41 18.80 -8.16
N LYS A 57 -8.65 18.74 -9.48
CA LYS A 57 -8.97 17.54 -10.21
C LYS A 57 -7.77 16.59 -10.23
N TYR A 58 -6.69 16.97 -10.87
CA TYR A 58 -5.52 16.10 -11.10
C TYR A 58 -4.78 15.76 -9.81
N GLY A 59 -4.71 16.70 -8.86
CA GLY A 59 -4.22 16.42 -7.53
C GLY A 59 -5.08 15.38 -6.80
N GLY A 60 -6.41 15.48 -6.96
CA GLY A 60 -7.35 14.49 -6.45
C GLY A 60 -7.15 13.10 -7.04
N ASP A 61 -6.92 13.00 -8.35
CA ASP A 61 -6.69 11.73 -9.05
C ASP A 61 -5.40 11.03 -8.58
N ALA A 62 -4.31 11.80 -8.46
CA ALA A 62 -3.06 11.27 -7.92
C ALA A 62 -3.22 10.80 -6.47
N LEU A 63 -3.92 11.58 -5.63
CA LEU A 63 -4.20 11.22 -4.23
C LEU A 63 -5.14 10.01 -4.13
N TYR A 64 -6.09 9.86 -5.05
CA TYR A 64 -6.96 8.69 -5.10
C TYR A 64 -6.17 7.39 -5.29
N THR A 65 -5.27 7.34 -6.28
CA THR A 65 -4.43 6.16 -6.50
C THR A 65 -3.46 5.94 -5.35
N LEU A 66 -2.91 7.00 -4.77
CA LEU A 66 -2.04 6.92 -3.60
C LEU A 66 -2.80 6.36 -2.38
N LEU A 67 -4.07 6.71 -2.21
CA LEU A 67 -4.93 6.14 -1.18
C LEU A 67 -5.15 4.64 -1.40
N ILE A 68 -5.46 4.21 -2.62
CA ILE A 68 -5.61 2.78 -2.94
C ILE A 68 -4.31 2.04 -2.64
N PHE A 69 -3.14 2.59 -3.00
CA PHE A 69 -1.84 2.03 -2.66
C PHE A 69 -1.67 1.82 -1.15
N ALA A 70 -2.00 2.84 -0.34
CA ALA A 70 -1.93 2.74 1.12
C ALA A 70 -2.90 1.69 1.67
N LEU A 71 -4.12 1.60 1.13
CA LEU A 71 -5.11 0.60 1.52
C LEU A 71 -4.68 -0.82 1.15
N VAL A 72 -4.02 -1.03 0.00
CA VAL A 72 -3.45 -2.33 -0.37
C VAL A 72 -2.38 -2.76 0.64
N LEU A 73 -1.47 -1.87 1.04
CA LEU A 73 -0.46 -2.17 2.05
C LEU A 73 -1.06 -2.39 3.45
N LEU A 74 -2.16 -1.71 3.76
CA LEU A 74 -2.89 -1.89 5.02
C LEU A 74 -3.57 -3.27 5.07
N ALA A 75 -4.24 -3.66 3.99
CA ALA A 75 -4.94 -4.94 3.88
C ALA A 75 -3.95 -6.11 3.76
N ALA A 76 -2.93 -5.96 2.93
CA ALA A 76 -1.94 -6.98 2.61
C ALA A 76 -0.49 -6.48 2.83
N PRO A 77 -0.04 -6.34 4.09
CA PRO A 77 1.23 -5.70 4.43
C PRO A 77 2.48 -6.47 3.98
N ARG A 78 2.31 -7.69 3.48
CA ARG A 78 3.40 -8.50 2.88
C ARG A 78 3.52 -8.34 1.36
N THR A 79 2.63 -7.57 0.74
CA THR A 79 2.68 -7.31 -0.70
C THR A 79 3.94 -6.53 -1.04
N ALA A 80 4.64 -6.95 -2.08
CA ALA A 80 5.78 -6.19 -2.60
C ALA A 80 5.30 -4.81 -3.08
N THR A 81 6.05 -3.76 -2.78
CA THR A 81 5.64 -2.36 -3.03
C THR A 81 5.29 -2.10 -4.49
N TRP A 82 6.04 -2.69 -5.44
CA TRP A 82 5.73 -2.56 -6.86
C TRP A 82 4.40 -3.22 -7.25
N LYS A 83 4.05 -4.37 -6.61
CA LYS A 83 2.75 -5.03 -6.83
C LYS A 83 1.61 -4.20 -6.28
N ALA A 84 1.81 -3.57 -5.11
CA ALA A 84 0.83 -2.66 -4.55
C ALA A 84 0.60 -1.44 -5.47
N GLY A 85 1.67 -0.87 -6.04
CA GLY A 85 1.58 0.21 -7.03
C GLY A 85 0.86 -0.21 -8.31
N ALA A 86 1.22 -1.37 -8.86
CA ALA A 86 0.56 -1.91 -10.06
C ALA A 86 -0.93 -2.20 -9.82
N LEU A 87 -1.29 -2.75 -8.66
CA LEU A 87 -2.68 -3.00 -8.30
C LEU A 87 -3.46 -1.70 -8.11
N ALA A 88 -2.88 -0.72 -7.41
CA ALA A 88 -3.51 0.59 -7.23
C ALA A 88 -3.78 1.27 -8.58
N LEU A 89 -2.81 1.24 -9.49
CA LEU A 89 -2.97 1.76 -10.84
C LEU A 89 -4.04 1.01 -11.64
N ALA A 90 -4.02 -0.32 -11.61
CA ALA A 90 -4.99 -1.16 -12.30
C ALA A 90 -6.43 -0.90 -11.82
N VAL A 91 -6.63 -0.72 -10.50
CA VAL A 91 -7.93 -0.37 -9.93
C VAL A 91 -8.35 1.03 -10.39
N SER A 92 -7.47 2.03 -10.31
CA SER A 92 -7.78 3.40 -10.73
C SER A 92 -8.14 3.47 -12.22
N TRP A 93 -7.37 2.81 -13.08
CA TRP A 93 -7.68 2.72 -14.52
C TRP A 93 -8.96 1.94 -14.77
N GLY A 94 -9.20 0.86 -14.01
CA GLY A 94 -10.44 0.08 -14.12
C GLY A 94 -11.68 0.92 -13.79
N VAL A 95 -11.60 1.75 -12.76
CA VAL A 95 -12.67 2.70 -12.42
C VAL A 95 -12.85 3.71 -13.56
N GLU A 96 -11.77 4.29 -14.06
CA GLU A 96 -11.82 5.27 -15.15
C GLU A 96 -12.45 4.66 -16.43
N PHE A 97 -12.01 3.49 -16.85
CA PHE A 97 -12.61 2.82 -18.00
C PHE A 97 -14.06 2.39 -17.76
N SER A 98 -14.44 2.06 -16.53
CA SER A 98 -15.83 1.73 -16.22
C SER A 98 -16.79 2.90 -16.49
N GLN A 99 -16.29 4.13 -16.42
CA GLN A 99 -17.09 5.34 -16.68
C GLN A 99 -17.59 5.39 -18.13
N LEU A 100 -16.91 4.71 -19.06
CA LEU A 100 -17.37 4.56 -20.45
C LEU A 100 -18.68 3.74 -20.56
N SER A 101 -19.01 2.93 -19.56
CA SER A 101 -20.25 2.15 -19.53
C SER A 101 -21.49 2.94 -19.13
N GLY A 102 -21.32 4.17 -18.58
CA GLY A 102 -22.39 4.97 -18.02
C GLY A 102 -22.85 4.56 -16.61
N LEU A 103 -22.55 3.34 -16.16
CA LEU A 103 -22.93 2.85 -14.82
C LEU A 103 -22.42 3.74 -13.67
N PRO A 104 -21.15 4.20 -13.66
CA PRO A 104 -20.68 5.12 -12.63
C PRO A 104 -21.46 6.42 -12.58
N ALA A 105 -21.88 6.95 -13.73
CA ALA A 105 -22.69 8.17 -13.79
C ALA A 105 -24.06 7.97 -13.12
N GLU A 106 -24.73 6.86 -13.38
CA GLU A 106 -26.02 6.52 -12.73
C GLU A 106 -25.88 6.35 -11.23
N LEU A 107 -24.86 5.61 -10.77
CA LEU A 107 -24.60 5.41 -9.35
C LEU A 107 -24.22 6.72 -8.63
N SER A 108 -23.50 7.61 -9.32
CA SER A 108 -23.10 8.92 -8.82
C SER A 108 -24.28 9.87 -8.58
N GLN A 109 -25.38 9.71 -9.32
CA GLN A 109 -26.62 10.45 -9.09
C GLN A 109 -27.34 9.97 -7.82
N ARG A 110 -27.17 8.71 -7.44
CA ARG A 110 -27.87 8.10 -6.30
C ARG A 110 -27.08 8.20 -5.00
N SER A 111 -25.77 8.39 -5.04
CA SER A 111 -24.92 8.35 -3.85
C SER A 111 -23.71 9.27 -3.99
N THR A 112 -23.52 10.15 -2.98
CA THR A 112 -22.32 10.99 -2.87
C THR A 112 -21.05 10.14 -2.73
N ALA A 113 -21.11 9.01 -2.00
CA ALA A 113 -19.98 8.11 -1.87
C ALA A 113 -19.62 7.48 -3.22
N ALA A 114 -20.60 7.01 -4.00
CA ALA A 114 -20.36 6.49 -5.35
C ALA A 114 -19.72 7.55 -6.25
N ARG A 115 -20.19 8.81 -6.19
CA ARG A 115 -19.60 9.92 -6.95
C ARG A 115 -18.16 10.20 -6.57
N LEU A 116 -17.81 10.10 -5.29
CA LEU A 116 -16.44 10.33 -4.82
C LEU A 116 -15.49 9.18 -5.19
N ILE A 117 -15.98 7.94 -5.23
CA ILE A 117 -15.17 6.74 -5.49
C ILE A 117 -15.07 6.44 -6.98
N LEU A 118 -16.18 6.49 -7.69
CA LEU A 118 -16.26 6.05 -9.08
C LEU A 118 -16.11 7.20 -10.09
N GLY A 119 -16.35 8.45 -9.64
CA GLY A 119 -16.47 9.57 -10.57
C GLY A 119 -17.70 9.43 -11.46
N SER A 120 -17.80 10.23 -12.50
CA SER A 120 -18.98 10.24 -13.39
C SER A 120 -18.65 10.32 -14.87
N THR A 121 -17.46 10.77 -15.24
CA THR A 121 -17.12 11.08 -16.62
C THR A 121 -15.68 10.69 -16.92
N PHE A 122 -15.47 9.83 -17.93
CA PHE A 122 -14.15 9.44 -18.41
C PHE A 122 -13.34 10.65 -18.90
N ASN A 123 -12.09 10.70 -18.48
CA ASN A 123 -11.17 11.74 -18.91
C ASN A 123 -9.75 11.16 -19.07
N ALA A 124 -9.30 11.04 -20.31
CA ALA A 124 -8.01 10.42 -20.62
C ALA A 124 -6.79 11.01 -19.87
N PRO A 125 -6.65 12.31 -19.60
CA PRO A 125 -5.59 12.87 -18.77
C PRO A 125 -5.52 12.30 -17.35
N ASP A 126 -6.65 11.84 -16.79
CA ASP A 126 -6.68 11.28 -15.42
C ASP A 126 -5.84 10.01 -15.31
N LEU A 127 -5.73 9.23 -16.39
CA LEU A 127 -4.88 8.04 -16.46
C LEU A 127 -3.41 8.34 -16.16
N PHE A 128 -2.93 9.50 -16.60
CA PHE A 128 -1.57 9.95 -16.31
C PHE A 128 -1.40 10.28 -14.81
N TRP A 129 -2.35 10.98 -14.22
CA TRP A 129 -2.27 11.38 -12.83
C TRP A 129 -2.44 10.20 -11.86
N TYR A 130 -3.20 9.19 -12.23
CA TYR A 130 -3.23 7.92 -11.52
C TYR A 130 -1.85 7.25 -11.54
N ALA A 131 -1.15 7.26 -12.68
CA ALA A 131 0.21 6.74 -12.76
C ALA A 131 1.19 7.53 -11.88
N VAL A 132 1.06 8.86 -11.82
CA VAL A 132 1.84 9.72 -10.91
C VAL A 132 1.60 9.34 -9.46
N GLY A 133 0.36 9.12 -9.05
CA GLY A 133 0.01 8.67 -7.70
C GLY A 133 0.61 7.31 -7.34
N ALA A 134 0.49 6.32 -8.24
CA ALA A 134 1.07 4.99 -8.06
C ALA A 134 2.60 5.02 -7.94
N LEU A 135 3.26 5.80 -8.80
CA LEU A 135 4.72 5.98 -8.79
C LEU A 135 5.19 6.66 -7.50
N THR A 136 4.47 7.70 -7.06
CA THR A 136 4.77 8.40 -5.81
C THR A 136 4.70 7.45 -4.62
N GLY A 137 3.64 6.62 -4.53
CA GLY A 137 3.49 5.63 -3.48
C GLY A 137 4.62 4.59 -3.48
N TRP A 138 4.97 4.10 -4.66
CA TRP A 138 6.07 3.16 -4.81
C TRP A 138 7.41 3.77 -4.39
N LEU A 139 7.75 4.96 -4.86
CA LEU A 139 9.01 5.65 -4.52
C LEU A 139 9.10 6.00 -3.03
N ALA A 140 7.99 6.37 -2.40
CA ALA A 140 7.95 6.70 -0.98
C ALA A 140 8.28 5.50 -0.08
N VAL A 141 7.88 4.29 -0.49
CA VAL A 141 8.01 3.05 0.30
C VAL A 141 9.11 2.13 -0.23
N ALA A 142 9.60 2.35 -1.46
CA ALA A 142 10.69 1.55 -2.03
C ALA A 142 11.90 1.54 -1.10
N PRO A 143 12.50 0.37 -0.80
CA PRO A 143 13.66 0.31 0.06
C PRO A 143 14.77 1.15 -0.56
N ARG A 144 15.15 2.22 0.12
CA ARG A 144 16.35 2.99 -0.25
C ARG A 144 17.50 2.01 -0.19
N ARG A 145 18.11 1.71 -1.33
CA ARG A 145 19.35 0.95 -1.39
C ARG A 145 20.38 1.78 -0.61
N ALA A 146 20.53 1.46 0.67
CA ALA A 146 21.65 1.98 1.43
C ALA A 146 22.90 1.56 0.66
N GLY A 147 23.66 2.55 0.15
CA GLY A 147 24.91 2.30 -0.52
C GLY A 147 25.76 1.44 0.42
N ARG A 148 26.01 0.19 0.06
CA ARG A 148 26.99 -0.62 0.75
C ARG A 148 28.33 0.11 0.54
N PRO A 149 29.00 0.53 1.63
CA PRO A 149 30.38 0.96 1.49
C PRO A 149 31.13 -0.26 0.93
N THR A 150 31.67 -0.12 -0.25
CA THR A 150 32.65 -1.09 -0.78
C THR A 150 33.82 -1.06 0.20
N ALA A 151 33.91 -2.07 1.07
CA ALA A 151 35.10 -2.29 1.86
C ALA A 151 36.27 -2.44 0.86
N ARG A 152 37.07 -1.39 0.78
CA ARG A 152 38.33 -1.39 0.04
C ARG A 152 39.17 -2.48 0.67
N ARG A 153 39.37 -3.59 -0.03
CA ARG A 153 40.38 -4.58 0.31
C ARG A 153 41.71 -3.98 -0.10
N ASP A 154 42.39 -3.38 0.86
CA ASP A 154 43.81 -3.04 0.71
C ASP A 154 44.58 -4.37 0.81
N HIS A 155 45.23 -4.75 -0.25
CA HIS A 155 46.26 -5.80 -0.30
C HIS A 155 47.62 -5.18 -0.05
#